data_3e537f3847faec1202f78825307b9f30
#
_entry.id   3e537f3847faec1202f78825307b9f30
#
_cell.length_a   1.000
_cell.length_b   1.000
_cell.length_c   1.000
_cell.angle_alpha   90.00
_cell.angle_beta   90.00
_cell.angle_gamma   90.00
#
_symmetry.space_group_name_H-M   'P 1'
#
loop_
_entity.id
_entity.type
_entity.pdbx_description
1 polymer ?
#
loop_
_entity_poly.entity_id
_entity_poly.type
_entity_poly.pdbx_seq_one_letter_code
_entity_poly.pdbx_strand_id
1 'polypeptide(L)' 'MFSYELWYEGNCIAEDDGFEDEYEAMEDAYEMLKSKMEEWEYDCEQAVFLIKLKCDGSLLDEVDGVELEASL' A
#
# COMPACT_ATOMS: atom_id res chain seq x y z
N MET A 1 14.28 -6.44 6.00
CA MET A 1 13.71 -5.10 5.82
C MET A 1 12.41 -5.20 5.05
N PHE A 2 11.39 -4.55 5.55
CA PHE A 2 10.07 -4.58 4.92
C PHE A 2 9.89 -3.41 3.97
N SER A 3 9.07 -3.60 2.94
CA SER A 3 8.78 -2.58 1.95
C SER A 3 7.37 -2.79 1.40
N TYR A 4 6.88 -1.83 0.61
CA TYR A 4 5.61 -1.99 -0.06
C TYR A 4 5.63 -1.35 -1.44
N GLU A 5 4.71 -1.81 -2.28
CA GLU A 5 4.38 -1.17 -3.54
C GLU A 5 2.89 -0.91 -3.53
N LEU A 6 2.49 0.28 -3.94
CA LEU A 6 1.09 0.66 -4.07
C LEU A 6 0.74 0.72 -5.55
N TRP A 7 -0.26 -0.08 -5.92
CA TRP A 7 -0.69 -0.20 -7.31
C TRP A 7 -2.13 0.26 -7.47
N TYR A 8 -2.43 0.84 -8.61
CA TYR A 8 -3.79 1.21 -8.99
C TYR A 8 -4.00 0.95 -10.48
N GLU A 9 -5.01 0.13 -10.81
CA GLU A 9 -5.33 -0.25 -12.19
C GLU A 9 -4.12 -0.74 -12.99
N GLY A 10 -3.29 -1.58 -12.35
CA GLY A 10 -2.14 -2.19 -13.01
C GLY A 10 -0.89 -1.31 -13.08
N ASN A 11 -0.91 -0.15 -12.46
CA ASN A 11 0.24 0.75 -12.43
C ASN A 11 0.78 0.92 -11.01
N CYS A 12 2.07 0.79 -10.83
CA CYS A 12 2.72 1.08 -9.57
C CYS A 12 2.81 2.59 -9.41
N ILE A 13 2.06 3.14 -8.47
CA ILE A 13 1.96 4.60 -8.28
C ILE A 13 2.79 5.12 -7.13
N ALA A 14 3.25 4.23 -6.24
CA ALA A 14 4.10 4.61 -5.12
C ALA A 14 4.79 3.36 -4.58
N GLU A 15 5.94 3.55 -3.95
CA GLU A 15 6.65 2.49 -3.25
C GLU A 15 7.55 3.11 -2.20
N ASP A 16 7.86 2.35 -1.17
CA ASP A 16 8.80 2.78 -0.14
C ASP A 16 9.38 1.55 0.54
N ASP A 17 10.54 1.73 1.19
CA ASP A 17 11.23 0.65 1.87
C ASP A 17 11.87 1.15 3.18
N GLY A 18 12.63 0.27 3.83
CA GLY A 18 13.34 0.64 5.04
C GLY A 18 12.53 0.50 6.31
N PHE A 19 11.47 -0.26 6.30
CA PHE A 19 10.64 -0.49 7.49
C PHE A 19 11.18 -1.68 8.30
N GLU A 20 11.19 -1.54 9.60
CA GLU A 20 11.72 -2.60 10.50
C GLU A 20 10.72 -3.72 10.70
N ASP A 21 9.42 -3.45 10.61
CA ASP A 21 8.40 -4.49 10.71
C ASP A 21 7.29 -4.30 9.68
N GLU A 22 6.50 -5.34 9.51
CA GLU A 22 5.42 -5.38 8.54
C GLU A 22 4.35 -4.33 8.84
N TYR A 23 4.03 -4.15 10.11
CA TYR A 23 2.98 -3.20 10.51
C TYR A 23 3.36 -1.76 10.15
N GLU A 24 4.61 -1.39 10.34
CA GLU A 24 5.10 -0.06 9.94
C GLU A 24 4.94 0.16 8.44
N ALA A 25 5.28 -0.86 7.65
CA ALA A 25 5.12 -0.79 6.19
C ALA A 25 3.64 -0.63 5.82
N MET A 26 2.76 -1.36 6.49
CA MET A 26 1.32 -1.30 6.25
C MET A 26 0.74 0.08 6.60
N GLU A 27 1.14 0.64 7.73
CA GLU A 27 0.70 1.97 8.13
C GLU A 27 1.11 3.03 7.11
N ASP A 28 2.36 2.99 6.68
CA ASP A 28 2.87 3.94 5.70
C ASP A 28 2.15 3.77 4.35
N ALA A 29 1.92 2.53 3.95
CA ALA A 29 1.18 2.24 2.72
C ALA A 29 -0.23 2.82 2.77
N TYR A 30 -0.90 2.70 3.92
CA TYR A 30 -2.25 3.24 4.09
C TYR A 30 -2.25 4.77 4.02
N GLU A 31 -1.29 5.41 4.65
CA GLU A 31 -1.15 6.87 4.57
C GLU A 31 -0.91 7.33 3.13
N MET A 32 -0.07 6.60 2.41
CA MET A 32 0.19 6.90 1.00
C MET A 32 -1.07 6.71 0.15
N LEU A 33 -1.84 5.66 0.41
CA LEU A 33 -3.10 5.40 -0.27
C LEU A 33 -4.07 6.55 -0.06
N LYS A 34 -4.23 7.00 1.18
CA LYS A 34 -5.12 8.12 1.50
C LYS A 34 -4.65 9.41 0.84
N SER A 35 -3.34 9.64 0.82
CA SER A 35 -2.76 10.79 0.16
C SER A 35 -3.08 10.80 -1.34
N LYS A 36 -2.99 9.64 -1.98
CA LYS A 36 -3.33 9.52 -3.41
C LYS A 36 -4.81 9.74 -3.65
N MET A 37 -5.66 9.23 -2.77
CA MET A 37 -7.10 9.46 -2.89
C MET A 37 -7.44 10.94 -2.79
N GLU A 38 -6.82 11.67 -1.88
CA GLU A 38 -7.01 13.11 -1.74
C GLU A 38 -6.50 13.85 -2.97
N GLU A 39 -5.32 13.47 -3.47
CA GLU A 39 -4.73 14.07 -4.66
C GLU A 39 -5.65 13.92 -5.88
N TRP A 40 -6.35 12.79 -5.97
CA TRP A 40 -7.28 12.51 -7.06
C TRP A 40 -8.71 12.95 -6.74
N GLU A 41 -8.88 13.75 -5.68
CA GLU A 41 -10.18 14.29 -5.25
C GLU A 41 -11.24 13.20 -5.07
N TYR A 42 -10.80 12.03 -4.56
CA TYR A 42 -11.65 10.85 -4.33
C TYR A 42 -12.32 10.30 -5.59
N ASP A 43 -11.78 10.63 -6.76
CA ASP A 43 -12.24 10.07 -8.03
C ASP A 43 -11.56 8.70 -8.26
N CYS A 44 -11.71 7.81 -7.27
CA CYS A 44 -11.11 6.49 -7.25
C CYS A 44 -11.80 5.64 -6.18
N GLU A 45 -11.59 4.33 -6.24
CA GLU A 45 -12.16 3.42 -5.24
C GLU A 45 -11.05 2.78 -4.42
N GLN A 46 -11.18 2.82 -3.10
CA GLN A 46 -10.20 2.26 -2.18
C GLN A 46 -9.96 0.77 -2.46
N ALA A 47 -11.01 0.03 -2.81
CA ALA A 47 -10.91 -1.40 -3.08
C ALA A 47 -10.11 -1.74 -4.35
N VAL A 48 -9.90 -0.76 -5.24
CA VAL A 48 -9.13 -0.96 -6.48
C VAL A 48 -7.62 -0.85 -6.24
N PHE A 49 -7.23 -0.17 -5.15
CA PHE A 49 -5.81 -0.13 -4.78
C PHE A 49 -5.33 -1.51 -4.37
N LEU A 50 -4.12 -1.86 -4.80
CA LEU A 50 -3.48 -3.10 -4.46
C LEU A 50 -2.16 -2.80 -3.79
N ILE A 51 -1.94 -3.38 -2.62
CA ILE A 51 -0.70 -3.18 -1.86
C ILE A 51 0.07 -4.48 -1.83
N LYS A 52 1.29 -4.45 -2.34
CA LYS A 52 2.20 -5.58 -2.30
C LYS A 52 3.21 -5.35 -1.18
N LEU A 53 3.11 -6.16 -0.14
CA LEU A 53 4.03 -6.12 0.99
C LEU A 53 5.19 -7.06 0.72
N LYS A 54 6.40 -6.58 0.95
CA LYS A 54 7.61 -7.36 0.67
C LYS A 54 8.52 -7.42 1.88
N CYS A 55 9.27 -8.49 1.97
CA CYS A 55 10.32 -8.66 2.96
C CYS A 55 11.59 -9.05 2.21
N ASP A 56 12.64 -8.22 2.33
CA ASP A 56 13.92 -8.42 1.64
C ASP A 56 13.77 -8.69 0.15
N GLY A 57 12.84 -7.96 -0.50
CA GLY A 57 12.61 -8.07 -1.93
C GLY A 57 11.68 -9.19 -2.35
N SER A 58 11.26 -10.04 -1.42
CA SER A 58 10.34 -11.15 -1.70
C SER A 58 8.91 -10.76 -1.33
N LEU A 59 7.95 -11.11 -2.17
CA LEU A 59 6.54 -10.84 -1.90
C LEU A 59 6.09 -11.60 -0.65
N LEU A 60 5.61 -10.87 0.35
CA LEU A 60 5.14 -11.41 1.60
C LEU A 60 3.62 -11.57 1.59
N ASP A 61 2.91 -10.55 1.12
CA ASP A 61 1.46 -10.54 1.08
C ASP A 61 0.97 -9.52 0.06
N GLU A 62 -0.27 -9.68 -0.36
CA GLU A 62 -0.90 -8.79 -1.32
C GLU A 62 -2.33 -8.56 -0.88
N VAL A 63 -2.67 -7.31 -0.58
CA VAL A 63 -4.00 -6.96 -0.05
C VAL A 63 -4.57 -5.77 -0.83
N ASP A 64 -5.89 -5.64 -0.85
CA ASP A 64 -6.51 -4.44 -1.41
C ASP A 64 -6.58 -3.33 -0.36
N GLY A 65 -6.99 -2.13 -0.77
CA GLY A 65 -7.03 -0.98 0.13
C GLY A 65 -8.00 -1.13 1.29
N VAL A 66 -9.09 -1.85 1.09
CA VAL A 66 -10.08 -2.09 2.15
C VAL A 66 -9.53 -3.10 3.16
N GLU A 67 -8.89 -4.16 2.69
CA GLU A 67 -8.24 -5.15 3.57
C GLU A 67 -7.10 -4.52 4.36
N LEU A 68 -6.33 -3.64 3.73
CA LEU A 68 -5.25 -2.94 4.41
C LEU A 68 -5.78 -2.12 5.58
N GLU A 69 -6.83 -1.34 5.34
CA GLU A 69 -7.47 -0.55 6.38
C GLU A 69 -7.98 -1.43 7.52
N ALA A 70 -8.62 -2.54 7.20
CA ALA A 70 -9.15 -3.46 8.19
C ALA A 70 -8.06 -4.13 9.04
N SER A 71 -6.83 -4.19 8.53
CA SER A 71 -5.70 -4.80 9.23
C SER A 71 -4.98 -3.82 10.16
N LEU A 72 -5.37 -2.57 10.13
CA LEU A 72 -4.81 -1.52 10.98
C LEU A 72 -5.80 -1.15 12.11
#